data_bb7bee65a124e5f2899e38e1c3922633
#
_entry.id   bb7bee65a124e5f2899e38e1c3922633
#
_cell.length_a   1.000
_cell.length_b   1.000
_cell.length_c   1.000
_cell.angle_alpha   90.00
_cell.angle_beta   90.00
_cell.angle_gamma   90.00
#
_symmetry.space_group_name_H-M   'P 1'
#
loop_
_entity.id
_entity.type
_entity.pdbx_description
1 polymer ?
#
loop_
_entity_poly.entity_id
_entity_poly.type
_entity_poly.pdbx_seq_one_letter_code
_entity_poly.pdbx_strand_id
1 'polypeptide(L)'
;RVVDPLGRPVDGKGVVYGGKSSGGGPRDYPLERKAPDVLAREGVNMPLHTGIKAIDAMIPIGRGQRELIIGDRATGKTAVALDTIINQGQDARLPDEALGGRRRVICIYVAIGQKNSKIAQFVKVLEETGAIKYSIVVAAPASIPAPLQYLAPYAGAAIGEYFMDQGKDALVIYDDLTKHADAYRQLSLLLRRPPGREAFPGDVFYLHSRLLERAAKMSKEKG
;
A
#
# COMPACT_ATOMS: atom_id res chain seq x y z
N ARG A 1 -9.74 8.50 0.79
CA ARG A 1 -10.90 7.63 0.86
C ARG A 1 -10.56 6.33 1.59
N VAL A 2 -11.59 5.67 2.16
CA VAL A 2 -11.46 4.33 2.77
C VAL A 2 -12.29 3.34 1.96
N VAL A 3 -11.65 2.27 1.51
CA VAL A 3 -12.28 1.23 0.67
C VAL A 3 -12.04 -0.16 1.25
N ASP A 4 -12.90 -1.11 0.90
CA ASP A 4 -12.65 -2.53 1.15
C ASP A 4 -11.69 -3.13 0.09
N PRO A 5 -11.25 -4.40 0.24
CA PRO A 5 -10.36 -5.05 -0.74
C PRO A 5 -10.96 -5.23 -2.14
N LEU A 6 -12.26 -5.02 -2.31
CA LEU A 6 -12.95 -5.04 -3.61
C LEU A 6 -13.15 -3.63 -4.20
N GLY A 7 -12.56 -2.59 -3.57
CA GLY A 7 -12.69 -1.21 -4.01
C GLY A 7 -14.00 -0.52 -3.63
N ARG A 8 -14.84 -1.14 -2.78
CA ARG A 8 -16.10 -0.56 -2.34
C ARG A 8 -15.84 0.45 -1.22
N PRO A 9 -16.43 1.65 -1.26
CA PRO A 9 -16.24 2.64 -0.20
C PRO A 9 -16.89 2.18 1.12
N VAL A 10 -16.15 2.32 2.21
CA VAL A 10 -16.62 2.00 3.57
C VAL A 10 -16.58 3.22 4.50
N ASP A 11 -16.28 4.40 3.95
CA ASP A 11 -16.17 5.67 4.68
C ASP A 11 -17.47 6.48 4.75
N GLY A 12 -18.58 5.93 4.25
CA GLY A 12 -19.87 6.63 4.23
C GLY A 12 -19.95 7.85 3.30
N LYS A 13 -18.89 8.13 2.51
CA LYS A 13 -18.80 9.32 1.63
C LYS A 13 -19.32 9.07 0.20
N GLY A 14 -20.17 8.07 0.01
CA GLY A 14 -20.75 7.71 -1.29
C GLY A 14 -19.75 7.03 -2.23
N VAL A 15 -20.18 6.81 -3.46
CA VAL A 15 -19.37 6.12 -4.49
C VAL A 15 -18.04 6.83 -4.77
N VAL A 16 -17.00 6.05 -5.06
CA VAL A 16 -15.67 6.57 -5.43
C VAL A 16 -15.67 7.11 -6.86
N TYR A 17 -16.55 6.58 -7.71
CA TYR A 17 -16.68 6.91 -9.13
C TYR A 17 -17.76 7.96 -9.32
N GLY A 18 -17.54 9.00 -10.12
CA GLY A 18 -18.60 9.95 -10.45
C GLY A 18 -18.20 11.40 -10.66
N GLY A 19 -16.92 11.72 -10.72
CA GLY A 19 -16.49 13.03 -11.20
C GLY A 19 -16.75 13.18 -12.70
N LYS A 20 -17.55 14.15 -13.10
CA LYS A 20 -17.84 14.51 -14.50
C LYS A 20 -16.62 14.97 -15.31
N SER A 21 -15.41 14.92 -14.75
CA SER A 21 -14.23 15.62 -15.29
C SER A 21 -13.22 14.78 -16.05
N SER A 22 -13.41 13.48 -16.18
CA SER A 22 -12.56 12.69 -17.08
C SER A 22 -13.29 11.40 -17.44
N GLY A 23 -13.83 11.32 -18.61
CA GLY A 23 -14.57 10.26 -19.30
C GLY A 23 -14.32 8.78 -19.00
N GLY A 24 -14.05 8.41 -17.75
CA GLY A 24 -13.74 7.06 -17.33
C GLY A 24 -14.58 6.66 -16.12
N GLY A 25 -15.49 5.72 -16.33
CA GLY A 25 -16.11 4.94 -15.27
C GLY A 25 -15.08 4.09 -14.50
N PRO A 26 -15.52 3.25 -13.56
CA PRO A 26 -14.65 2.32 -12.84
C PRO A 26 -13.87 1.47 -13.85
N ARG A 27 -12.58 1.30 -13.61
CA ARG A 27 -11.73 0.43 -14.41
C ARG A 27 -11.39 -0.80 -13.60
N ASP A 28 -11.61 -1.96 -14.20
CA ASP A 28 -11.14 -3.21 -13.64
C ASP A 28 -9.60 -3.26 -13.77
N TYR A 29 -8.94 -3.59 -12.67
CA TYR A 29 -7.49 -3.72 -12.61
C TYR A 29 -7.13 -5.10 -12.09
N PRO A 30 -6.20 -5.82 -12.73
CA PRO A 30 -5.86 -7.17 -12.29
C PRO A 30 -5.22 -7.13 -10.91
N LEU A 31 -5.75 -7.92 -9.97
CA LEU A 31 -5.19 -8.04 -8.63
C LEU A 31 -3.82 -8.73 -8.65
N GLU A 32 -3.68 -9.77 -9.45
CA GLU A 32 -2.41 -10.46 -9.69
C GLU A 32 -1.83 -10.02 -11.03
N ARG A 33 -0.89 -9.11 -10.98
CA ARG A 33 -0.14 -8.61 -12.12
C ARG A 33 1.29 -9.10 -12.03
N LYS A 34 1.87 -9.54 -13.14
CA LYS A 34 3.29 -9.85 -13.21
C LYS A 34 4.12 -8.61 -12.92
N ALA A 35 5.13 -8.74 -12.07
CA ALA A 35 6.06 -7.66 -11.79
C ALA A 35 6.71 -7.12 -13.07
N PRO A 36 7.04 -5.81 -13.13
CA PRO A 36 7.77 -5.24 -14.25
C PRO A 36 9.07 -6.01 -14.51
N ASP A 37 9.39 -6.24 -15.78
CA ASP A 37 10.63 -6.88 -16.19
C ASP A 37 11.84 -5.95 -15.99
N VAL A 38 13.04 -6.47 -16.22
CA VAL A 38 14.30 -5.73 -16.03
C VAL A 38 14.40 -4.52 -16.97
N LEU A 39 13.90 -4.64 -18.19
CA LEU A 39 13.96 -3.56 -19.19
C LEU A 39 12.98 -2.43 -18.88
N ALA A 40 11.90 -2.72 -18.16
CA ALA A 40 10.93 -1.72 -17.76
C ALA A 40 11.35 -0.93 -16.50
N ARG A 41 12.41 -1.37 -15.81
CA ARG A 41 12.89 -0.76 -14.56
C ARG A 41 14.02 0.23 -14.81
N GLU A 42 14.12 1.23 -13.95
CA GLU A 42 15.24 2.15 -13.85
C GLU A 42 15.85 2.10 -12.44
N GLY A 43 17.12 2.49 -12.31
CA GLY A 43 17.78 2.59 -11.02
C GLY A 43 17.10 3.61 -10.10
N VAL A 44 16.99 3.27 -8.82
CA VAL A 44 16.43 4.15 -7.80
C VAL A 44 17.39 5.33 -7.56
N ASN A 45 16.94 6.54 -7.83
CA ASN A 45 17.75 7.77 -7.75
C ASN A 45 16.99 8.95 -7.12
N MET A 46 15.76 8.75 -6.66
CA MET A 46 14.96 9.79 -6.03
C MET A 46 14.54 9.35 -4.60
N PRO A 47 14.85 10.14 -3.56
CA PRO A 47 14.51 9.78 -2.19
C PRO A 47 13.01 9.89 -1.91
N LEU A 48 12.54 9.04 -1.01
CA LEU A 48 11.27 9.17 -0.31
C LEU A 48 11.58 9.65 1.12
N HIS A 49 11.23 10.89 1.43
CA HIS A 49 11.48 11.43 2.75
C HIS A 49 10.43 10.95 3.75
N THR A 50 10.89 10.26 4.79
CA THR A 50 10.01 9.76 5.87
C THR A 50 9.71 10.84 6.90
N GLY A 51 10.56 11.87 7.01
CA GLY A 51 10.52 12.87 8.06
C GLY A 51 11.19 12.42 9.38
N ILE A 52 11.71 11.19 9.40
CA ILE A 52 12.43 10.61 10.53
C ILE A 52 13.92 10.74 10.26
N LYS A 53 14.61 11.63 11.01
CA LYS A 53 16.02 11.96 10.77
C LYS A 53 16.93 10.74 10.69
N ALA A 54 16.73 9.74 11.56
CA ALA A 54 17.55 8.55 11.59
C ALA A 54 17.42 7.73 10.30
N ILE A 55 16.24 7.65 9.73
CA ILE A 55 15.99 6.95 8.47
C ILE A 55 16.53 7.77 7.31
N ASP A 56 16.10 9.03 7.20
CA ASP A 56 16.42 9.87 6.04
C ASP A 56 17.91 10.18 5.91
N ALA A 57 18.66 10.23 7.03
CA ALA A 57 20.08 10.51 7.03
C ALA A 57 20.99 9.28 6.94
N MET A 58 20.58 8.14 7.50
CA MET A 58 21.46 6.97 7.65
C MET A 58 21.09 5.81 6.71
N ILE A 59 19.80 5.61 6.45
CA ILE A 59 19.26 4.52 5.62
C ILE A 59 18.13 5.05 4.73
N PRO A 60 18.42 6.02 3.85
CA PRO A 60 17.38 6.69 3.06
C PRO A 60 16.63 5.69 2.17
N ILE A 61 15.32 5.86 2.11
CA ILE A 61 14.45 5.06 1.26
C ILE A 61 14.31 5.77 -0.10
N GLY A 62 14.39 5.00 -1.18
CA GLY A 62 14.20 5.53 -2.53
C GLY A 62 12.83 5.18 -3.11
N ARG A 63 12.33 6.03 -4.00
CA ARG A 63 11.08 5.78 -4.73
C ARG A 63 11.27 4.62 -5.70
N GLY A 64 10.49 3.56 -5.53
CA GLY A 64 10.61 2.27 -6.22
C GLY A 64 11.33 1.21 -5.39
N GLN A 65 11.85 1.55 -4.22
CA GLN A 65 12.46 0.63 -3.27
C GLN A 65 11.38 -0.10 -2.45
N ARG A 66 11.79 -1.23 -1.88
CA ARG A 66 11.03 -1.99 -0.87
C ARG A 66 11.78 -1.87 0.45
N GLU A 67 11.06 -1.62 1.52
CA GLU A 67 11.62 -1.50 2.86
C GLU A 67 10.81 -2.35 3.84
N LEU A 68 11.49 -3.07 4.72
CA LEU A 68 10.89 -3.88 5.76
C LEU A 68 10.98 -3.16 7.10
N ILE A 69 9.83 -2.93 7.74
CA ILE A 69 9.76 -2.50 9.13
C ILE A 69 9.45 -3.73 9.98
N ILE A 70 10.44 -4.22 10.69
CA ILE A 70 10.33 -5.40 11.55
C ILE A 70 10.49 -5.02 13.04
N GLY A 71 9.74 -5.70 13.90
CA GLY A 71 9.79 -5.47 15.36
C GLY A 71 8.65 -6.18 16.05
N ASP A 72 8.76 -6.30 17.36
CA ASP A 72 7.73 -6.89 18.22
C ASP A 72 6.44 -6.07 18.26
N ARG A 73 5.43 -6.62 18.92
CA ARG A 73 4.16 -5.93 19.11
C ARG A 73 4.36 -4.61 19.88
N ALA A 74 3.70 -3.55 19.44
CA ALA A 74 3.73 -2.22 20.07
C ALA A 74 5.11 -1.51 20.05
N THR A 75 6.02 -1.86 19.14
CA THR A 75 7.33 -1.22 19.00
C THR A 75 7.34 0.03 18.09
N GLY A 76 6.17 0.48 17.62
CA GLY A 76 6.08 1.71 16.82
C GLY A 76 6.06 1.50 15.30
N LYS A 77 6.00 0.25 14.79
CA LYS A 77 5.96 -0.02 13.34
C LYS A 77 4.91 0.82 12.58
N THR A 78 3.67 0.82 13.07
CA THR A 78 2.58 1.60 12.50
C THR A 78 2.82 3.12 12.62
N ALA A 79 3.50 3.57 13.69
CA ALA A 79 3.82 4.99 13.86
C ALA A 79 4.82 5.47 12.80
N VAL A 80 5.88 4.70 12.52
CA VAL A 80 6.83 5.01 11.43
C VAL A 80 6.10 5.12 10.09
N ALA A 81 5.18 4.20 9.80
CA ALA A 81 4.38 4.22 8.59
C ALA A 81 3.48 5.46 8.51
N LEU A 82 2.82 5.81 9.62
CA LEU A 82 1.93 6.96 9.72
C LEU A 82 2.70 8.28 9.55
N ASP A 83 3.83 8.44 10.24
CA ASP A 83 4.67 9.62 10.15
C ASP A 83 5.20 9.81 8.73
N THR A 84 5.58 8.72 8.05
CA THR A 84 5.98 8.75 6.65
C THR A 84 4.87 9.25 5.74
N ILE A 85 3.61 8.80 5.94
CA ILE A 85 2.46 9.30 5.18
C ILE A 85 2.24 10.78 5.45
N ILE A 86 2.24 11.21 6.72
CA ILE A 86 2.01 12.60 7.10
C ILE A 86 3.09 13.51 6.50
N ASN A 87 4.33 13.05 6.47
CA ASN A 87 5.46 13.82 5.90
C ASN A 87 5.30 14.08 4.40
N GLN A 88 4.63 13.21 3.63
CA GLN A 88 4.33 13.47 2.21
C GLN A 88 3.44 14.72 2.01
N GLY A 89 2.77 15.16 3.07
CA GLY A 89 1.99 16.40 3.09
C GLY A 89 2.83 17.66 2.85
N GLN A 90 4.12 17.63 3.06
CA GLN A 90 5.01 18.75 2.72
C GLN A 90 5.01 18.98 1.21
N ASP A 91 5.30 17.96 0.41
CA ASP A 91 5.27 18.03 -1.04
C ASP A 91 3.84 18.25 -1.59
N ALA A 92 2.81 17.73 -0.92
CA ALA A 92 1.42 17.91 -1.33
C ALA A 92 0.91 19.36 -1.23
N ARG A 93 1.55 20.19 -0.41
CA ARG A 93 1.19 21.61 -0.19
C ARG A 93 1.97 22.56 -1.10
N LEU A 94 3.08 22.11 -1.69
CA LEU A 94 3.92 22.93 -2.52
C LEU A 94 3.33 23.09 -3.94
N PRO A 95 3.49 24.24 -4.61
CA PRO A 95 3.22 24.36 -6.02
C PRO A 95 4.20 23.51 -6.84
N ASP A 96 3.81 23.14 -8.07
CA ASP A 96 4.60 22.23 -8.90
C ASP A 96 6.03 22.74 -9.18
N GLU A 97 6.18 24.03 -9.34
CA GLU A 97 7.48 24.70 -9.56
C GLU A 97 8.44 24.55 -8.37
N ALA A 98 7.89 24.49 -7.15
CA ALA A 98 8.68 24.34 -5.91
C ALA A 98 9.08 22.89 -5.61
N LEU A 99 8.54 21.92 -6.34
CA LEU A 99 8.89 20.51 -6.15
C LEU A 99 10.28 20.14 -6.70
N GLY A 100 10.91 20.99 -7.49
CA GLY A 100 12.26 20.74 -8.03
C GLY A 100 12.35 19.44 -8.84
N GLY A 101 11.32 19.11 -9.60
CA GLY A 101 11.22 17.86 -10.37
C GLY A 101 10.74 16.64 -9.60
N ARG A 102 10.49 16.75 -8.30
CA ARG A 102 9.83 15.68 -7.53
C ARG A 102 8.36 15.62 -7.88
N ARG A 103 7.78 14.43 -7.82
CA ARG A 103 6.34 14.20 -7.96
C ARG A 103 5.69 14.07 -6.58
N ARG A 104 4.42 14.46 -6.45
CA ARG A 104 3.63 14.18 -5.24
C ARG A 104 3.41 12.69 -5.11
N VAL A 105 3.50 12.19 -3.87
CA VAL A 105 3.31 10.78 -3.57
C VAL A 105 1.86 10.52 -3.15
N ILE A 106 1.22 9.54 -3.76
CA ILE A 106 -0.07 9.03 -3.34
C ILE A 106 0.18 7.88 -2.37
N CYS A 107 -0.37 7.99 -1.16
CA CYS A 107 -0.16 7.01 -0.12
C CYS A 107 -1.31 6.01 -0.07
N ILE A 108 -1.00 4.72 -0.10
CA ILE A 108 -1.96 3.63 0.03
C ILE A 108 -1.61 2.84 1.30
N TYR A 109 -2.46 2.90 2.30
CA TYR A 109 -2.29 2.13 3.53
C TYR A 109 -3.24 0.95 3.54
N VAL A 110 -2.68 -0.25 3.61
CA VAL A 110 -3.42 -1.51 3.62
C VAL A 110 -3.42 -2.08 5.03
N ALA A 111 -4.56 -1.97 5.71
CA ALA A 111 -4.78 -2.52 7.04
C ALA A 111 -5.27 -3.96 6.93
N ILE A 112 -4.47 -4.93 7.37
CA ILE A 112 -4.75 -6.36 7.22
C ILE A 112 -4.96 -6.99 8.61
N GLY A 113 -6.13 -7.59 8.85
CA GLY A 113 -6.41 -8.33 10.08
C GLY A 113 -6.37 -7.48 11.36
N GLN A 114 -6.48 -6.17 11.25
CA GLN A 114 -6.48 -5.25 12.40
C GLN A 114 -7.88 -5.10 12.99
N LYS A 115 -7.97 -4.62 14.24
CA LYS A 115 -9.25 -4.25 14.85
C LYS A 115 -9.84 -3.02 14.16
N ASN A 116 -11.16 -2.99 13.96
CA ASN A 116 -11.87 -1.83 13.39
C ASN A 116 -11.55 -0.53 14.12
N SER A 117 -11.46 -0.55 15.46
CA SER A 117 -11.14 0.63 16.27
C SER A 117 -9.74 1.20 15.94
N LYS A 118 -8.75 0.33 15.68
CA LYS A 118 -7.40 0.77 15.28
C LYS A 118 -7.40 1.42 13.90
N ILE A 119 -8.14 0.83 12.95
CA ILE A 119 -8.29 1.39 11.61
C ILE A 119 -8.99 2.76 11.68
N ALA A 120 -10.08 2.85 12.45
CA ALA A 120 -10.80 4.11 12.64
C ALA A 120 -9.92 5.20 13.27
N GLN A 121 -9.12 4.86 14.28
CA GLN A 121 -8.16 5.78 14.88
C GLN A 121 -7.11 6.25 13.86
N PHE A 122 -6.58 5.35 13.05
CA PHE A 122 -5.62 5.68 11.99
C PHE A 122 -6.23 6.66 10.97
N VAL A 123 -7.44 6.37 10.49
CA VAL A 123 -8.18 7.26 9.57
C VAL A 123 -8.42 8.62 10.19
N LYS A 124 -8.81 8.67 11.47
CA LYS A 124 -9.03 9.94 12.20
C LYS A 124 -7.75 10.79 12.22
N VAL A 125 -6.59 10.21 12.50
CA VAL A 125 -5.31 10.94 12.47
C VAL A 125 -5.00 11.46 11.06
N LEU A 126 -5.28 10.67 10.00
CA LEU A 126 -5.11 11.15 8.61
C LEU A 126 -6.06 12.32 8.28
N GLU A 127 -7.27 12.33 8.84
CA GLU A 127 -8.23 13.43 8.66
C GLU A 127 -7.77 14.68 9.41
N GLU A 128 -7.37 14.55 10.67
CA GLU A 128 -6.90 15.67 11.51
C GLU A 128 -5.63 16.32 10.95
N THR A 129 -4.71 15.54 10.39
CA THR A 129 -3.48 16.05 9.77
C THR A 129 -3.69 16.53 8.32
N GLY A 130 -4.86 16.24 7.74
CA GLY A 130 -5.16 16.53 6.34
C GLY A 130 -4.52 15.55 5.35
N ALA A 131 -3.83 14.51 5.83
CA ALA A 131 -3.16 13.51 5.00
C ALA A 131 -4.15 12.63 4.21
N ILE A 132 -5.40 12.54 4.63
CA ILE A 132 -6.45 11.81 3.92
C ILE A 132 -6.68 12.31 2.48
N LYS A 133 -6.29 13.55 2.16
CA LYS A 133 -6.46 14.15 0.84
C LYS A 133 -5.63 13.47 -0.25
N TYR A 134 -4.46 12.95 0.12
CA TYR A 134 -3.54 12.23 -0.78
C TYR A 134 -3.37 10.77 -0.37
N SER A 135 -4.27 10.27 0.49
CA SER A 135 -4.20 8.88 0.98
C SER A 135 -5.44 8.08 0.65
N ILE A 136 -5.22 6.78 0.42
CA ILE A 136 -6.25 5.76 0.28
C ILE A 136 -5.99 4.69 1.35
N VAL A 137 -7.03 4.32 2.09
CA VAL A 137 -6.95 3.25 3.09
C VAL A 137 -7.73 2.05 2.57
N VAL A 138 -7.05 0.91 2.41
CA VAL A 138 -7.69 -0.36 2.10
C VAL A 138 -7.91 -1.09 3.41
N ALA A 139 -9.16 -1.18 3.85
CA ALA A 139 -9.53 -1.72 5.14
C ALA A 139 -9.95 -3.19 5.03
N ALA A 140 -9.13 -4.08 5.59
CA ALA A 140 -9.40 -5.51 5.73
C ALA A 140 -9.33 -5.91 7.21
N PRO A 141 -10.31 -5.51 8.05
CA PRO A 141 -10.28 -5.80 9.48
C PRO A 141 -10.37 -7.29 9.78
N ALA A 142 -10.01 -7.68 11.01
CA ALA A 142 -10.07 -9.06 11.47
C ALA A 142 -11.50 -9.66 11.46
N SER A 143 -12.54 -8.82 11.38
CA SER A 143 -13.94 -9.23 11.35
C SER A 143 -14.43 -9.71 9.98
N ILE A 144 -13.68 -9.44 8.89
CA ILE A 144 -14.06 -9.89 7.55
C ILE A 144 -13.49 -11.29 7.24
N PRO A 145 -14.10 -12.02 6.29
CA PRO A 145 -13.62 -13.35 5.90
C PRO A 145 -12.16 -13.36 5.42
N ALA A 146 -11.43 -14.44 5.71
CA ALA A 146 -10.03 -14.61 5.30
C ALA A 146 -9.74 -14.36 3.81
N PRO A 147 -10.60 -14.73 2.85
CA PRO A 147 -10.40 -14.40 1.44
C PRO A 147 -10.24 -12.90 1.17
N LEU A 148 -10.99 -12.06 1.85
CA LEU A 148 -10.87 -10.60 1.68
C LEU A 148 -9.59 -10.06 2.34
N GLN A 149 -9.18 -10.62 3.48
CA GLN A 149 -7.89 -10.27 4.08
C GLN A 149 -6.71 -10.69 3.18
N TYR A 150 -6.84 -11.85 2.51
CA TYR A 150 -5.88 -12.32 1.51
C TYR A 150 -5.80 -11.38 0.29
N LEU A 151 -6.92 -10.89 -0.21
CA LEU A 151 -6.96 -10.00 -1.38
C LEU A 151 -6.44 -8.58 -1.08
N ALA A 152 -6.51 -8.12 0.18
CA ALA A 152 -6.24 -6.74 0.54
C ALA A 152 -4.88 -6.19 0.06
N PRO A 153 -3.73 -6.87 0.27
CA PRO A 153 -2.46 -6.34 -0.20
C PRO A 153 -2.36 -6.29 -1.72
N TYR A 154 -2.96 -7.24 -2.42
CA TYR A 154 -3.00 -7.21 -3.89
C TYR A 154 -3.89 -6.06 -4.40
N ALA A 155 -5.01 -5.78 -3.75
CA ALA A 155 -5.83 -4.63 -4.05
C ALA A 155 -5.07 -3.31 -3.83
N GLY A 156 -4.33 -3.19 -2.71
CA GLY A 156 -3.45 -2.05 -2.46
C GLY A 156 -2.38 -1.87 -3.52
N ALA A 157 -1.73 -2.97 -3.95
CA ALA A 157 -0.76 -2.95 -5.03
C ALA A 157 -1.38 -2.53 -6.36
N ALA A 158 -2.56 -3.07 -6.72
CA ALA A 158 -3.26 -2.71 -7.95
C ALA A 158 -3.66 -1.23 -7.99
N ILE A 159 -4.10 -0.66 -6.85
CA ILE A 159 -4.36 0.78 -6.72
C ILE A 159 -3.07 1.58 -6.93
N GLY A 160 -1.95 1.16 -6.34
CA GLY A 160 -0.64 1.80 -6.53
C GLY A 160 -0.19 1.78 -8.00
N GLU A 161 -0.33 0.63 -8.64
CA GLU A 161 0.01 0.45 -10.07
C GLU A 161 -0.87 1.30 -11.00
N TYR A 162 -2.14 1.48 -10.67
CA TYR A 162 -3.01 2.38 -11.43
C TYR A 162 -2.46 3.81 -11.47
N PHE A 163 -1.91 4.30 -10.36
CA PHE A 163 -1.28 5.62 -10.33
C PHE A 163 0.10 5.62 -10.99
N MET A 164 0.88 4.56 -10.80
CA MET A 164 2.18 4.38 -11.46
C MET A 164 2.03 4.39 -12.98
N ASP A 165 1.04 3.69 -13.53
CA ASP A 165 0.76 3.66 -14.97
C ASP A 165 0.31 5.04 -15.53
N GLN A 166 -0.02 6.00 -14.65
CA GLN A 166 -0.27 7.40 -14.99
C GLN A 166 0.94 8.31 -14.76
N GLY A 167 2.12 7.75 -14.52
CA GLY A 167 3.33 8.49 -14.24
C GLY A 167 3.34 9.18 -12.86
N LYS A 168 2.57 8.69 -11.89
CA LYS A 168 2.53 9.21 -10.52
C LYS A 168 3.29 8.28 -9.59
N ASP A 169 3.86 8.84 -8.53
CA ASP A 169 4.53 8.05 -7.50
C ASP A 169 3.51 7.56 -6.45
N ALA A 170 3.61 6.29 -6.09
CA ALA A 170 2.76 5.67 -5.09
C ALA A 170 3.60 5.02 -3.98
N LEU A 171 3.22 5.27 -2.73
CA LEU A 171 3.73 4.58 -1.56
C LEU A 171 2.68 3.60 -1.05
N VAL A 172 2.97 2.31 -1.09
CA VAL A 172 2.06 1.27 -0.58
C VAL A 172 2.63 0.71 0.72
N ILE A 173 1.83 0.75 1.77
CA ILE A 173 2.20 0.25 3.10
C ILE A 173 1.29 -0.91 3.47
N TYR A 174 1.87 -2.06 3.77
CA TYR A 174 1.15 -3.26 4.22
C TYR A 174 1.29 -3.44 5.73
N ASP A 175 0.24 -3.26 6.49
CA ASP A 175 0.23 -3.42 7.95
C ASP A 175 -0.84 -4.44 8.38
N ASP A 176 -0.49 -5.76 8.56
CA ASP A 176 0.84 -6.33 8.36
C ASP A 176 0.79 -7.60 7.50
N LEU A 177 1.93 -7.97 6.95
CA LEU A 177 2.06 -9.17 6.12
C LEU A 177 2.02 -10.48 6.93
N THR A 178 2.24 -10.44 8.24
CA THR A 178 2.03 -11.61 9.12
C THR A 178 0.56 -12.02 9.10
N LYS A 179 -0.36 -11.05 9.21
CA LYS A 179 -1.80 -11.30 9.13
C LYS A 179 -2.24 -11.78 7.74
N HIS A 180 -1.58 -11.30 6.71
CA HIS A 180 -1.77 -11.79 5.35
C HIS A 180 -1.40 -13.28 5.23
N ALA A 181 -0.24 -13.68 5.77
CA ALA A 181 0.17 -15.07 5.81
C ALA A 181 -0.79 -15.95 6.63
N ASP A 182 -1.29 -15.45 7.78
CA ASP A 182 -2.28 -16.14 8.59
C ASP A 182 -3.58 -16.39 7.79
N ALA A 183 -4.07 -15.40 7.07
CA ALA A 183 -5.24 -15.53 6.20
C ALA A 183 -5.02 -16.57 5.09
N TYR A 184 -3.83 -16.56 4.47
CA TYR A 184 -3.47 -17.55 3.46
C TYR A 184 -3.36 -18.97 4.01
N ARG A 185 -2.81 -19.12 5.21
CA ARG A 185 -2.80 -20.40 5.93
C ARG A 185 -4.22 -20.92 6.15
N GLN A 186 -5.12 -20.07 6.65
CA GLN A 186 -6.52 -20.44 6.87
C GLN A 186 -7.19 -20.91 5.58
N LEU A 187 -7.02 -20.17 4.47
CA LEU A 187 -7.56 -20.55 3.16
C LEU A 187 -7.02 -21.89 2.70
N SER A 188 -5.71 -22.10 2.82
CA SER A 188 -5.05 -23.32 2.38
C SER A 188 -5.54 -24.54 3.15
N LEU A 189 -5.75 -24.41 4.45
CA LEU A 189 -6.31 -25.48 5.30
C LEU A 189 -7.78 -25.79 4.94
N LEU A 190 -8.59 -24.76 4.68
CA LEU A 190 -9.98 -24.94 4.22
C LEU A 190 -10.05 -25.67 2.88
N LEU A 191 -9.10 -25.39 1.99
CA LEU A 191 -8.96 -26.08 0.70
C LEU A 191 -8.27 -27.45 0.81
N ARG A 192 -8.01 -27.93 2.03
CA ARG A 192 -7.36 -29.22 2.31
C ARG A 192 -6.00 -29.38 1.63
N ARG A 193 -5.26 -28.28 1.41
CA ARG A 193 -3.89 -28.35 0.93
C ARG A 193 -2.99 -28.93 2.02
N PRO A 194 -2.03 -29.79 1.69
CA PRO A 194 -1.13 -30.38 2.70
C PRO A 194 -0.37 -29.28 3.43
N PRO A 195 -0.42 -29.24 4.78
CA PRO A 195 0.28 -28.24 5.55
C PRO A 195 1.78 -28.54 5.66
N GLY A 196 2.60 -27.51 5.64
CA GLY A 196 4.00 -27.56 6.00
C GLY A 196 4.24 -27.19 7.48
N ARG A 197 5.41 -26.64 7.77
CA ARG A 197 5.77 -26.18 9.11
C ARG A 197 4.78 -25.14 9.62
N GLU A 198 4.36 -25.28 10.89
CA GLU A 198 3.39 -24.40 11.54
C GLU A 198 2.05 -24.29 10.79
N ALA A 199 1.70 -25.35 10.06
CA ALA A 199 0.52 -25.43 9.20
C ALA A 199 0.47 -24.40 8.04
N PHE A 200 1.57 -23.70 7.74
CA PHE A 200 1.64 -22.88 6.55
C PHE A 200 1.75 -23.72 5.28
N PRO A 201 1.16 -23.29 4.17
CA PRO A 201 1.41 -23.93 2.88
C PRO A 201 2.86 -23.70 2.42
N GLY A 202 3.43 -24.66 1.68
CA GLY A 202 4.83 -24.60 1.25
C GLY A 202 5.19 -23.40 0.37
N ASP A 203 4.22 -22.76 -0.25
CA ASP A 203 4.37 -21.59 -1.12
C ASP A 203 4.13 -20.25 -0.42
N VAL A 204 4.10 -20.20 0.92
CA VAL A 204 3.86 -18.95 1.67
C VAL A 204 4.91 -17.87 1.37
N PHE A 205 6.16 -18.26 1.13
CA PHE A 205 7.19 -17.31 0.71
C PHE A 205 6.88 -16.67 -0.65
N TYR A 206 6.40 -17.46 -1.60
CA TYR A 206 6.02 -16.98 -2.93
C TYR A 206 4.86 -15.99 -2.88
N LEU A 207 3.96 -16.12 -1.91
CA LEU A 207 2.88 -15.17 -1.66
C LEU A 207 3.40 -13.73 -1.51
N HIS A 208 4.41 -13.54 -0.67
CA HIS A 208 4.97 -12.22 -0.40
C HIS A 208 5.98 -11.78 -1.47
N SER A 209 6.82 -12.68 -1.98
CA SER A 209 7.81 -12.32 -2.98
C SER A 209 7.18 -11.79 -4.27
N ARG A 210 6.13 -12.44 -4.80
CA ARG A 210 5.43 -11.97 -5.99
C ARG A 210 4.68 -10.64 -5.78
N LEU A 211 4.21 -10.36 -4.56
CA LEU A 211 3.61 -9.09 -4.20
C LEU A 211 4.66 -7.97 -4.16
N LEU A 212 5.75 -8.21 -3.45
CA LEU A 212 6.78 -7.21 -3.21
C LEU A 212 7.61 -6.90 -4.46
N GLU A 213 7.77 -7.84 -5.37
CA GLU A 213 8.46 -7.61 -6.65
C GLU A 213 7.72 -6.63 -7.58
N ARG A 214 6.44 -6.36 -7.33
CA ARG A 214 5.66 -5.39 -8.11
C ARG A 214 6.10 -3.94 -7.86
N ALA A 215 6.74 -3.66 -6.72
CA ALA A 215 7.31 -2.34 -6.45
C ALA A 215 8.58 -2.15 -7.31
N ALA A 216 8.59 -1.09 -8.09
CA ALA A 216 9.70 -0.75 -8.97
C ALA A 216 9.71 0.74 -9.30
N LYS A 217 10.89 1.28 -9.63
CA LYS A 217 11.00 2.53 -10.36
C LYS A 217 10.93 2.20 -11.85
N MET A 218 9.94 2.77 -12.52
CA MET A 218 9.75 2.56 -13.95
C MET A 218 10.72 3.41 -14.76
N SER A 219 11.12 2.92 -15.94
CA SER A 219 11.90 3.70 -16.90
C SER A 219 11.08 4.89 -17.44
N LYS A 220 11.77 5.93 -17.91
CA LYS A 220 11.13 7.16 -18.43
C LYS A 220 10.16 6.92 -19.58
N GLU A 221 10.32 5.81 -20.31
CA GLU A 221 9.42 5.41 -21.39
C GLU A 221 8.12 4.77 -20.90
N LYS A 222 8.08 4.36 -19.66
CA LYS A 222 6.96 3.60 -19.05
C LYS A 222 6.19 4.37 -17.97
N GLY A 223 6.70 5.54 -17.52
CA GLY A 223 5.96 6.37 -16.57
C GLY A 223 6.75 7.33 -15.69
#